data_f1f686982b7296958700e8db888f1973
#
_entry.id   f1f686982b7296958700e8db888f1973
#
_cell.length_a   1.000
_cell.length_b   1.000
_cell.length_c   1.000
_cell.angle_alpha   90.00
_cell.angle_beta   90.00
_cell.angle_gamma   90.00
#
_symmetry.space_group_name_H-M   'P 1'
#
loop_
_entity.id
_entity.type
_entity.pdbx_description
1 polymer ?
#
loop_
_entity_poly.entity_id
_entity_poly.type
_entity_poly.pdbx_seq_one_letter_code
_entity_poly.pdbx_strand_id
1 'polypeptide(L)'
;MISDLKIVLEKISNIFFTKRCEFCGEVIEFDKTVCPDCENLPVNKPPYCTYCGVSKEKCNCDKHKSEYKQIVAPYLYQDNVKRAVLNFKSAYMPFLSKRFARDMAKCIQENYFMQFDMITYTPLSKKSLRKRDYNQAYLLANEISKILDIPLAD
;
A
#
# COMPACT_ATOMS: atom_id res chain seq x y z
N MET A 1 -23.70 19.60 30.20
CA MET A 1 -23.43 20.78 29.32
C MET A 1 -22.12 20.72 28.58
N ILE A 2 -20.95 20.53 29.19
CA ILE A 2 -19.66 20.46 28.49
C ILE A 2 -19.49 19.14 27.68
N SER A 3 -20.03 18.03 28.18
CA SER A 3 -20.06 16.73 27.50
C SER A 3 -20.90 16.75 26.24
N ASP A 4 -22.06 17.40 26.28
CA ASP A 4 -22.99 17.45 25.16
C ASP A 4 -22.43 18.31 24.00
N LEU A 5 -21.71 19.38 24.33
CA LEU A 5 -21.06 20.24 23.35
C LEU A 5 -19.92 19.52 22.63
N LYS A 6 -19.15 18.67 23.33
CA LYS A 6 -18.13 17.82 22.71
C LYS A 6 -18.73 16.83 21.72
N ILE A 7 -19.82 16.16 22.11
CA ILE A 7 -20.52 15.20 21.24
C ILE A 7 -21.09 15.88 20.00
N VAL A 8 -21.62 17.10 20.14
CA VAL A 8 -22.15 17.88 19.00
C VAL A 8 -21.01 18.33 18.08
N LEU A 9 -19.88 18.82 18.63
CA LEU A 9 -18.71 19.20 17.84
C LEU A 9 -18.08 18.00 17.11
N GLU A 10 -18.01 16.83 17.75
CA GLU A 10 -17.56 15.59 17.13
C GLU A 10 -18.49 15.16 15.98
N LYS A 11 -19.81 15.24 16.17
CA LYS A 11 -20.78 14.93 15.11
C LYS A 11 -20.68 15.90 13.93
N ILE A 12 -20.50 17.19 14.18
CA ILE A 12 -20.30 18.21 13.14
C ILE A 12 -18.95 17.98 12.42
N SER A 13 -17.89 17.70 13.16
CA SER A 13 -16.59 17.36 12.59
C SER A 13 -16.67 16.12 11.68
N ASN A 14 -17.43 15.10 12.07
CA ASN A 14 -17.62 13.87 11.30
C ASN A 14 -18.42 14.07 10.01
N ILE A 15 -19.25 15.13 9.91
CA ILE A 15 -19.93 15.50 8.67
C ILE A 15 -18.95 16.11 7.66
N PHE A 16 -17.97 16.90 8.14
CA PHE A 16 -16.99 17.58 7.28
C PHE A 16 -15.72 16.76 7.03
N PHE A 17 -15.33 15.88 7.98
CA PHE A 17 -14.13 15.04 7.88
C PHE A 17 -14.53 13.56 7.97
N THR A 18 -15.00 13.02 6.86
CA THR A 18 -15.33 11.60 6.78
C THR A 18 -14.06 10.75 6.94
N LYS A 19 -14.05 9.87 7.95
CA LYS A 19 -12.96 8.92 8.13
C LYS A 19 -12.97 7.90 6.99
N ARG A 20 -11.79 7.57 6.50
CA ARG A 20 -11.63 6.65 5.38
C ARG A 20 -10.80 5.44 5.77
N CYS A 21 -11.15 4.30 5.19
CA CYS A 21 -10.39 3.06 5.31
C CYS A 21 -8.94 3.29 4.88
N GLU A 22 -8.00 2.97 5.77
CA GLU A 22 -6.56 3.14 5.51
C GLU A 22 -6.05 2.27 4.35
N PHE A 23 -6.82 1.26 3.92
CA PHE A 23 -6.41 0.34 2.87
C PHE A 23 -7.07 0.64 1.52
N CYS A 24 -8.39 0.83 1.46
CA CYS A 24 -9.09 1.04 0.18
C CYS A 24 -9.64 2.47 -0.03
N GLY A 25 -9.63 3.30 1.02
CA GLY A 25 -10.13 4.68 0.95
C GLY A 25 -11.65 4.79 1.04
N GLU A 26 -12.39 3.70 1.27
CA GLU A 26 -13.83 3.73 1.48
C GLU A 26 -14.18 4.50 2.75
N VAL A 27 -15.34 5.16 2.78
CA VAL A 27 -15.82 5.86 3.99
C VAL A 27 -16.19 4.81 5.04
N ILE A 28 -15.74 5.03 6.28
CA ILE A 28 -15.95 4.12 7.41
C ILE A 28 -16.45 4.86 8.64
N GLU A 29 -16.94 4.11 9.61
CA GLU A 29 -17.28 4.61 10.95
C GLU A 29 -16.04 5.19 11.64
N PHE A 30 -16.26 6.14 12.52
CA PHE A 30 -15.17 6.95 13.10
C PHE A 30 -14.24 6.15 14.02
N ASP A 31 -14.74 5.11 14.66
CA ASP A 31 -14.01 4.21 15.56
C ASP A 31 -13.18 3.15 14.83
N LYS A 32 -13.43 2.93 13.52
CA LYS A 32 -12.72 1.93 12.70
C LYS A 32 -11.51 2.53 11.98
N THR A 33 -10.52 1.69 11.67
CA THR A 33 -9.35 2.02 10.84
C THR A 33 -9.45 1.44 9.45
N VAL A 34 -10.14 0.31 9.31
CA VAL A 34 -10.39 -0.38 8.04
C VAL A 34 -11.88 -0.72 7.90
N CYS A 35 -12.37 -0.83 6.68
CA CYS A 35 -13.74 -1.30 6.43
C CYS A 35 -13.81 -2.84 6.62
N PRO A 36 -15.01 -3.40 6.83
CA PRO A 36 -15.19 -4.85 7.01
C PRO A 36 -14.57 -5.68 5.88
N ASP A 37 -14.69 -5.21 4.65
CA ASP A 37 -14.10 -5.85 3.47
C ASP A 37 -12.56 -5.91 3.51
N CYS A 38 -11.90 -5.00 4.24
CA CYS A 38 -10.45 -4.92 4.34
C CYS A 38 -9.90 -5.55 5.63
N GLU A 39 -10.72 -6.13 6.49
CA GLU A 39 -10.28 -6.88 7.66
C GLU A 39 -9.60 -8.19 7.25
N ASN A 40 -10.10 -8.85 6.19
CA ASN A 40 -9.61 -10.13 5.71
C ASN A 40 -9.07 -10.00 4.27
N LEU A 41 -7.86 -9.48 4.15
CA LEU A 41 -7.21 -9.31 2.84
C LEU A 41 -6.61 -10.61 2.32
N PRO A 42 -6.59 -10.84 1.00
CA PRO A 42 -5.94 -12.00 0.39
C PRO A 42 -4.41 -11.87 0.48
N VAL A 43 -3.86 -12.30 1.61
CA VAL A 43 -2.41 -12.28 1.88
C VAL A 43 -1.70 -13.24 0.95
N ASN A 44 -0.63 -12.78 0.36
CA ASN A 44 0.30 -13.62 -0.40
C ASN A 44 1.27 -14.29 0.60
N LYS A 45 1.34 -15.62 0.61
CA LYS A 45 2.10 -16.37 1.61
C LYS A 45 3.39 -16.95 1.03
N PRO A 46 4.50 -16.99 1.81
CA PRO A 46 5.70 -17.69 1.41
C PRO A 46 5.47 -19.22 1.35
N PRO A 47 6.31 -19.98 0.62
CA PRO A 47 7.43 -19.52 -0.18
C PRO A 47 6.99 -18.85 -1.48
N TYR A 48 7.65 -17.73 -1.83
CA TYR A 48 7.33 -16.99 -3.05
C TYR A 48 8.05 -17.56 -4.27
N CYS A 49 7.41 -17.40 -5.43
CA CYS A 49 8.08 -17.60 -6.71
C CYS A 49 9.07 -16.46 -6.95
N THR A 50 10.33 -16.78 -7.18
CA THR A 50 11.38 -15.77 -7.41
C THR A 50 11.14 -14.93 -8.67
N TYR A 51 10.39 -15.46 -9.63
CA TYR A 51 10.10 -14.78 -10.91
C TYR A 51 8.91 -13.83 -10.89
N CYS A 52 7.82 -14.18 -10.20
CA CYS A 52 6.59 -13.36 -10.21
C CYS A 52 6.17 -12.85 -8.84
N GLY A 53 6.83 -13.29 -7.75
CA GLY A 53 6.53 -12.87 -6.39
C GLY A 53 5.23 -13.44 -5.79
N VAL A 54 4.50 -14.26 -6.52
CA VAL A 54 3.31 -14.94 -6.01
C VAL A 54 3.72 -16.20 -5.24
N SER A 55 2.92 -16.61 -4.25
CA SER A 55 3.09 -17.89 -3.56
C SER A 55 3.32 -19.02 -4.58
N LYS A 56 4.28 -19.92 -4.29
CA LYS A 56 4.60 -21.03 -5.19
C LYS A 56 3.42 -21.95 -5.49
N GLU A 57 2.49 -22.07 -4.55
CA GLU A 57 1.28 -22.88 -4.72
C GLU A 57 0.31 -22.29 -5.76
N LYS A 58 0.33 -20.97 -5.96
CA LYS A 58 -0.54 -20.23 -6.88
C LYS A 58 0.18 -19.73 -8.13
N CYS A 59 1.46 -20.05 -8.25
CA CYS A 59 2.28 -19.57 -9.35
C CYS A 59 2.06 -20.40 -10.61
N ASN A 60 1.65 -19.75 -11.70
CA ASN A 60 1.48 -20.35 -13.04
C ASN A 60 2.46 -19.72 -14.06
N CYS A 61 3.56 -19.12 -13.60
CA CYS A 61 4.50 -18.52 -14.51
C CYS A 61 5.48 -19.56 -15.09
N ASP A 62 5.78 -19.43 -16.38
CA ASP A 62 6.90 -20.12 -16.99
C ASP A 62 8.22 -19.57 -16.43
N LYS A 63 9.21 -20.45 -16.27
CA LYS A 63 10.52 -20.07 -15.71
C LYS A 63 11.28 -19.21 -16.71
N HIS A 64 11.14 -17.88 -16.59
CA HIS A 64 11.96 -16.93 -17.32
C HIS A 64 13.20 -16.56 -16.52
N LYS A 65 14.32 -16.29 -17.20
CA LYS A 65 15.49 -15.69 -16.57
C LYS A 65 15.11 -14.28 -16.13
N SER A 66 15.34 -13.94 -14.86
CA SER A 66 15.14 -12.59 -14.31
C SER A 66 16.48 -11.97 -13.99
N GLU A 67 16.61 -10.69 -14.26
CA GLU A 67 17.77 -9.87 -13.89
C GLU A 67 17.80 -9.53 -12.37
N TYR A 68 16.72 -9.83 -11.67
CA TYR A 68 16.57 -9.60 -10.23
C TYR A 68 16.62 -10.92 -9.45
N LYS A 69 17.08 -10.87 -8.22
CA LYS A 69 17.19 -12.06 -7.35
C LYS A 69 15.84 -12.59 -6.91
N GLN A 70 14.92 -11.71 -6.54
CA GLN A 70 13.63 -12.09 -5.97
C GLN A 70 12.61 -10.94 -6.09
N ILE A 71 11.34 -11.31 -6.22
CA ILE A 71 10.19 -10.43 -6.04
C ILE A 71 9.42 -10.90 -4.81
N VAL A 72 8.92 -9.96 -4.01
CA VAL A 72 7.96 -10.21 -2.93
C VAL A 72 6.80 -9.24 -3.04
N ALA A 73 5.62 -9.70 -2.64
CA ALA A 73 4.43 -8.88 -2.57
C ALA A 73 3.58 -9.31 -1.37
N PRO A 74 3.09 -8.37 -0.54
CA PRO A 74 2.33 -8.73 0.67
C PRO A 74 0.96 -9.34 0.36
N TYR A 75 0.37 -9.01 -0.79
CA TYR A 75 -1.00 -9.38 -1.13
C TYR A 75 -1.11 -9.97 -2.53
N LEU A 76 -2.13 -10.80 -2.72
CA LEU A 76 -2.58 -11.22 -4.05
C LEU A 76 -3.38 -10.09 -4.70
N TYR A 77 -3.17 -9.84 -6.00
CA TYR A 77 -3.86 -8.79 -6.76
C TYR A 77 -5.27 -9.23 -7.15
N GLN A 78 -6.16 -9.32 -6.19
CA GLN A 78 -7.57 -9.71 -6.36
C GLN A 78 -8.47 -8.91 -5.40
N ASP A 79 -9.79 -8.97 -5.61
CA ASP A 79 -10.82 -8.42 -4.74
C ASP A 79 -10.53 -6.98 -4.25
N ASN A 80 -10.55 -6.78 -2.96
CA ASN A 80 -10.35 -5.49 -2.30
C ASN A 80 -8.92 -4.94 -2.48
N VAL A 81 -7.92 -5.80 -2.64
CA VAL A 81 -6.55 -5.36 -2.95
C VAL A 81 -6.50 -4.71 -4.33
N LYS A 82 -7.16 -5.31 -5.33
CA LYS A 82 -7.27 -4.71 -6.67
C LYS A 82 -7.98 -3.35 -6.61
N ARG A 83 -9.10 -3.26 -5.88
CA ARG A 83 -9.83 -1.99 -5.68
C ARG A 83 -8.94 -0.93 -5.03
N ALA A 84 -8.23 -1.28 -3.95
CA ALA A 84 -7.35 -0.37 -3.23
C ALA A 84 -6.20 0.16 -4.11
N VAL A 85 -5.55 -0.70 -4.88
CA VAL A 85 -4.50 -0.29 -5.82
C VAL A 85 -5.04 0.61 -6.93
N LEU A 86 -6.25 0.35 -7.44
CA LEU A 86 -6.91 1.21 -8.43
C LEU A 86 -7.24 2.58 -7.84
N ASN A 87 -7.77 2.65 -6.62
CA ASN A 87 -8.05 3.90 -5.92
C ASN A 87 -6.76 4.71 -5.68
N PHE A 88 -5.69 4.05 -5.27
CA PHE A 88 -4.38 4.68 -5.13
C PHE A 88 -3.82 5.22 -6.45
N LYS A 89 -4.13 4.57 -7.58
CA LYS A 89 -3.66 5.02 -8.90
C LYS A 89 -4.49 6.12 -9.55
N SER A 90 -5.79 6.21 -9.25
CA SER A 90 -6.72 7.03 -10.04
C SER A 90 -7.71 7.88 -9.24
N ALA A 91 -7.86 7.65 -7.93
CA ALA A 91 -8.85 8.35 -7.12
C ALA A 91 -8.27 9.47 -6.23
N TYR A 92 -7.07 9.96 -6.54
CA TYR A 92 -6.37 11.02 -5.75
C TYR A 92 -6.28 10.71 -4.26
N MET A 93 -5.90 9.48 -3.93
CA MET A 93 -5.78 9.00 -2.54
C MET A 93 -4.32 8.73 -2.14
N PRO A 94 -3.43 9.74 -2.12
CA PRO A 94 -2.00 9.55 -1.80
C PRO A 94 -1.77 9.04 -0.38
N PHE A 95 -2.71 9.28 0.55
CA PHE A 95 -2.62 8.82 1.94
C PHE A 95 -2.56 7.30 2.08
N LEU A 96 -3.07 6.53 1.09
CA LEU A 96 -2.99 5.07 1.07
C LEU A 96 -1.54 4.56 0.99
N SER A 97 -0.60 5.41 0.52
CA SER A 97 0.82 5.06 0.47
C SER A 97 1.37 4.63 1.82
N LYS A 98 0.94 5.26 2.92
CA LYS A 98 1.43 4.96 4.27
C LYS A 98 1.08 3.53 4.71
N ARG A 99 -0.14 3.08 4.43
CA ARG A 99 -0.56 1.72 4.74
C ARG A 99 0.15 0.71 3.85
N PHE A 100 0.16 0.93 2.54
CA PHE A 100 0.83 0.04 1.61
C PHE A 100 2.33 -0.07 1.91
N ALA A 101 3.00 1.04 2.22
CA ALA A 101 4.42 1.04 2.57
C ALA A 101 4.71 0.25 3.84
N ARG A 102 3.87 0.35 4.87
CA ARG A 102 3.99 -0.47 6.10
C ARG A 102 3.92 -1.97 5.79
N ASP A 103 2.92 -2.37 5.01
CA ASP A 103 2.72 -3.77 4.66
C ASP A 103 3.84 -4.30 3.74
N MET A 104 4.33 -3.45 2.81
CA MET A 104 5.49 -3.77 1.96
C MET A 104 6.79 -3.86 2.76
N ALA A 105 7.06 -2.91 3.66
CA ALA A 105 8.25 -2.93 4.51
C ALA A 105 8.29 -4.18 5.39
N LYS A 106 7.16 -4.54 6.01
CA LYS A 106 7.03 -5.80 6.76
C LYS A 106 7.33 -7.01 5.89
N CYS A 107 6.76 -7.07 4.69
CA CYS A 107 7.02 -8.15 3.74
C CYS A 107 8.49 -8.24 3.33
N ILE A 108 9.17 -7.09 3.17
CA ILE A 108 10.61 -7.03 2.88
C ILE A 108 11.40 -7.59 4.07
N GLN A 109 11.15 -7.12 5.29
CA GLN A 109 11.85 -7.56 6.51
C GLN A 109 11.70 -9.05 6.77
N GLU A 110 10.53 -9.62 6.48
CA GLU A 110 10.25 -11.05 6.69
C GLU A 110 10.88 -11.98 5.63
N ASN A 111 11.25 -11.45 4.46
CA ASN A 111 11.63 -12.27 3.31
C ASN A 111 13.02 -11.98 2.74
N TYR A 112 13.65 -10.89 3.16
CA TYR A 112 15.01 -10.56 2.75
C TYR A 112 15.91 -10.51 3.98
N PHE A 113 16.94 -11.36 3.98
CA PHE A 113 17.98 -11.40 5.02
C PHE A 113 19.23 -10.61 4.63
N MET A 114 19.11 -9.75 3.61
CA MET A 114 20.21 -8.94 3.07
C MET A 114 20.04 -7.48 3.48
N GLN A 115 21.17 -6.79 3.64
CA GLN A 115 21.16 -5.33 3.70
C GLN A 115 20.99 -4.76 2.29
N PHE A 116 20.23 -3.69 2.19
CA PHE A 116 20.05 -2.93 0.95
C PHE A 116 20.79 -1.61 1.09
N ASP A 117 21.52 -1.22 0.05
CA ASP A 117 22.27 0.03 0.03
C ASP A 117 21.36 1.23 -0.27
N MET A 118 20.33 1.02 -1.09
CA MET A 118 19.38 2.05 -1.50
C MET A 118 18.03 1.49 -1.96
N ILE A 119 17.04 2.34 -1.92
CA ILE A 119 15.71 2.11 -2.53
C ILE A 119 15.62 2.98 -3.78
N THR A 120 15.09 2.42 -4.86
CA THR A 120 14.76 3.17 -6.08
C THR A 120 13.29 2.95 -6.42
N TYR A 121 12.78 3.72 -7.37
CA TYR A 121 11.40 3.61 -7.83
C TYR A 121 11.30 3.81 -9.34
N THR A 122 10.24 3.27 -9.95
CA THR A 122 9.98 3.48 -11.37
C THR A 122 9.45 4.90 -11.60
N PRO A 123 10.13 5.72 -12.43
CA PRO A 123 9.66 7.06 -12.73
C PRO A 123 8.39 7.02 -13.59
N LEU A 124 7.55 8.04 -13.44
CA LEU A 124 6.41 8.25 -14.32
C LEU A 124 6.77 9.13 -15.51
N SER A 125 6.17 8.84 -16.67
CA SER A 125 6.22 9.76 -17.80
C SER A 125 5.53 11.09 -17.44
N LYS A 126 5.98 12.20 -18.03
CA LYS A 126 5.37 13.53 -17.85
C LYS A 126 3.85 13.53 -18.11
N LYS A 127 3.39 12.77 -19.10
CA LYS A 127 1.97 12.59 -19.42
C LYS A 127 1.21 11.91 -18.29
N SER A 128 1.77 10.86 -17.70
CA SER A 128 1.16 10.11 -16.60
C SER A 128 1.15 10.93 -15.30
N LEU A 129 2.21 11.69 -15.04
CA LEU A 129 2.29 12.58 -13.88
C LEU A 129 1.23 13.69 -13.92
N ARG A 130 1.03 14.33 -15.10
CA ARG A 130 -0.04 15.34 -15.27
C ARG A 130 -1.45 14.78 -15.08
N LYS A 131 -1.67 13.48 -15.35
CA LYS A 131 -2.97 12.83 -15.16
C LYS A 131 -3.23 12.40 -13.72
N ARG A 132 -2.18 12.15 -12.94
CA ARG A 132 -2.28 11.54 -11.61
C ARG A 132 -1.90 12.47 -10.47
N ASP A 133 -1.25 13.62 -10.75
CA ASP A 133 -0.70 14.63 -9.85
C ASP A 133 0.41 14.12 -8.92
N TYR A 134 0.66 12.81 -8.86
CA TYR A 134 1.74 12.24 -8.06
C TYR A 134 2.28 10.93 -8.65
N ASN A 135 3.52 10.60 -8.30
CA ASN A 135 4.11 9.30 -8.60
C ASN A 135 3.87 8.33 -7.45
N GLN A 136 3.04 7.33 -7.68
CA GLN A 136 2.70 6.31 -6.69
C GLN A 136 3.93 5.52 -6.22
N ALA A 137 4.82 5.15 -7.15
CA ALA A 137 6.03 4.40 -6.82
C ALA A 137 6.97 5.23 -5.94
N TYR A 138 7.11 6.53 -6.21
CA TYR A 138 7.85 7.45 -5.35
C TYR A 138 7.26 7.53 -3.94
N LEU A 139 5.93 7.70 -3.82
CA LEU A 139 5.30 7.78 -2.49
C LEU A 139 5.54 6.52 -1.67
N LEU A 140 5.42 5.34 -2.29
CA LEU A 140 5.70 4.07 -1.62
C LEU A 140 7.18 3.96 -1.22
N ALA A 141 8.09 4.22 -2.15
CA ALA A 141 9.53 4.14 -1.90
C ALA A 141 9.98 5.10 -0.80
N ASN A 142 9.46 6.33 -0.79
CA ASN A 142 9.75 7.34 0.23
C ASN A 142 9.25 6.92 1.63
N GLU A 143 8.07 6.34 1.74
CA GLU A 143 7.58 5.84 3.03
C GLU A 143 8.33 4.57 3.48
N ILE A 144 8.67 3.66 2.56
CA ILE A 144 9.48 2.45 2.86
C ILE A 144 10.89 2.84 3.31
N SER A 145 11.51 3.82 2.64
CA SER A 145 12.83 4.36 3.01
C SER A 145 12.86 4.83 4.47
N LYS A 146 11.84 5.56 4.91
CA LYS A 146 11.70 6.02 6.30
C LYS A 146 11.49 4.86 7.29
N ILE A 147 10.70 3.85 6.91
CA ILE A 147 10.39 2.71 7.79
C ILE A 147 11.60 1.80 7.96
N LEU A 148 12.36 1.57 6.90
CA LEU A 148 13.50 0.64 6.87
C LEU A 148 14.84 1.33 7.15
N ASP A 149 14.87 2.66 7.23
CA ASP A 149 16.08 3.48 7.35
C ASP A 149 17.10 3.20 6.22
N ILE A 150 16.59 3.12 4.99
CA ILE A 150 17.39 2.87 3.78
C ILE A 150 17.31 4.10 2.87
N PRO A 151 18.44 4.63 2.37
CA PRO A 151 18.44 5.80 1.50
C PRO A 151 17.57 5.63 0.25
N LEU A 152 16.78 6.66 -0.08
CA LEU A 152 16.05 6.74 -1.35
C LEU A 152 16.93 7.43 -2.39
N ALA A 153 17.15 6.76 -3.51
CA ALA A 153 17.82 7.34 -4.68
C ALA A 153 16.79 7.87 -5.68
N ASP A 154 17.00 9.09 -6.17
CA ASP A 154 16.24 9.73 -7.24
C ASP A 154 16.71 9.28 -8.63
#